data_a64022145eff863ee78b135572c6f8e8
#
_entry.id   a64022145eff863ee78b135572c6f8e8
#
_cell.length_a   1.000
_cell.length_b   1.000
_cell.length_c   1.000
_cell.angle_alpha   90.00
_cell.angle_beta   90.00
_cell.angle_gamma   90.00
#
_symmetry.space_group_name_H-M   'P 1'
#
loop_
_entity.id
_entity.type
_entity.pdbx_description
1 polymer ?
#
loop_
_entity_poly.entity_id
_entity_poly.type
_entity_poly.pdbx_seq_one_letter_code
_entity_poly.pdbx_strand_id
1 'polypeptide(L)'
;LITVINQEAYKLIHKKITWLAPFLIVLLMIPFIMSFDDAISAPWLVMSSFGIDEIAPLIMILVAATFFSSEFKQRTILTMLAKTPSRKDVYLAKLTVVALCDVAIHGFAVIMTLILNFALPKFRLDLFKPYLYHQSLLTNVLTMTLVDILVTMFLVSILFLISCSITENAVVLAISLGVFFMGQIVPPGIQFLPQQYLHWLRWNPLNMMLLPLQYANYPVYHDMSHLS
;
A
#
# COMPACT_ATOMS: atom_id res chain seq x y z
N LEU A 1 9.51 12.50 -21.49
CA LEU A 1 8.98 11.89 -20.26
C LEU A 1 7.46 12.11 -20.13
N ILE A 2 6.96 13.36 -20.14
CA ILE A 2 5.51 13.66 -19.96
C ILE A 2 4.63 12.90 -20.97
N THR A 3 5.01 12.87 -22.23
CA THR A 3 4.26 12.13 -23.27
C THR A 3 4.19 10.63 -22.97
N VAL A 4 5.29 10.06 -22.45
CA VAL A 4 5.34 8.63 -22.06
C VAL A 4 4.45 8.39 -20.83
N ILE A 5 4.49 9.28 -19.84
CA ILE A 5 3.61 9.19 -18.65
C ILE A 5 2.14 9.20 -19.08
N ASN A 6 1.73 10.10 -19.97
CA ASN A 6 0.34 10.15 -20.44
C ASN A 6 -0.07 8.87 -21.17
N GLN A 7 0.82 8.29 -21.98
CA GLN A 7 0.56 7.01 -22.66
C GLN A 7 0.42 5.86 -21.65
N GLU A 8 1.28 5.79 -20.65
CA GLU A 8 1.22 4.77 -19.61
C GLU A 8 -0.02 4.94 -18.71
N ALA A 9 -0.37 6.18 -18.36
CA ALA A 9 -1.59 6.48 -17.61
C ALA A 9 -2.85 6.06 -18.38
N TYR A 10 -2.90 6.34 -19.67
CA TYR A 10 -4.01 5.90 -20.53
C TYR A 10 -4.16 4.38 -20.53
N LYS A 11 -3.04 3.64 -20.63
CA LYS A 11 -3.05 2.17 -20.57
C LYS A 11 -3.56 1.65 -19.23
N LEU A 12 -3.13 2.25 -18.12
CA LEU A 12 -3.54 1.82 -16.79
C LEU A 12 -5.03 2.07 -16.55
N ILE A 13 -5.53 3.25 -16.91
CA ILE A 13 -6.95 3.61 -16.75
C ILE A 13 -7.87 2.68 -17.56
N HIS A 14 -7.43 2.19 -18.71
CA HIS A 14 -8.23 1.26 -19.54
C HIS A 14 -8.12 -0.21 -19.11
N LYS A 15 -7.36 -0.53 -18.07
CA LYS A 15 -7.34 -1.88 -17.52
C LYS A 15 -8.54 -2.12 -16.62
N LYS A 16 -9.21 -3.26 -16.78
CA LYS A 16 -10.37 -3.64 -15.96
C LYS A 16 -10.05 -3.66 -14.47
N ILE A 17 -8.83 -4.08 -14.10
CA ILE A 17 -8.39 -4.16 -12.70
C ILE A 17 -8.39 -2.78 -12.01
N THR A 18 -8.08 -1.71 -12.73
CA THR A 18 -8.05 -0.33 -12.19
C THR A 18 -9.46 0.11 -11.77
N TRP A 19 -10.47 -0.25 -12.54
CA TRP A 19 -11.88 0.06 -12.22
C TRP A 19 -12.47 -0.88 -11.17
N LEU A 20 -11.93 -2.09 -11.07
CA LEU A 20 -12.33 -3.05 -10.06
C LEU A 20 -11.77 -2.68 -8.65
N ALA A 21 -10.63 -1.99 -8.59
CA ALA A 21 -9.96 -1.64 -7.33
C ALA A 21 -10.85 -0.86 -6.35
N PRO A 22 -11.54 0.25 -6.72
CA PRO A 22 -12.43 0.96 -5.81
C PRO A 22 -13.57 0.09 -5.29
N PHE A 23 -14.12 -0.79 -6.13
CA PHE A 23 -15.17 -1.73 -5.71
C PHE A 23 -14.64 -2.75 -4.69
N LEU A 24 -13.44 -3.29 -4.93
CA LEU A 24 -12.77 -4.21 -4.00
C LEU A 24 -12.48 -3.54 -2.65
N ILE A 25 -12.07 -2.27 -2.65
CA ILE A 25 -11.85 -1.51 -1.41
C ILE A 25 -13.13 -1.50 -0.57
N VAL A 26 -14.24 -1.05 -1.14
CA VAL A 26 -15.52 -0.97 -0.43
C VAL A 26 -15.96 -2.35 0.06
N LEU A 27 -15.86 -3.36 -0.79
CA LEU A 27 -16.22 -4.74 -0.45
C LEU A 27 -15.39 -5.29 0.73
N LEU A 28 -14.08 -5.02 0.72
CA LEU A 28 -13.16 -5.52 1.75
C LEU A 28 -13.19 -4.69 3.05
N MET A 29 -13.67 -3.46 3.04
CA MET A 29 -13.95 -2.70 4.26
C MET A 29 -15.11 -3.29 5.07
N ILE A 30 -16.08 -3.97 4.43
CA ILE A 30 -17.26 -4.53 5.11
C ILE A 30 -16.90 -5.51 6.24
N PRO A 31 -16.01 -6.51 6.06
CA PRO A 31 -15.59 -7.39 7.13
C PRO A 31 -15.01 -6.66 8.35
N PHE A 32 -14.21 -5.61 8.12
CA PHE A 32 -13.66 -4.79 9.22
C PHE A 32 -14.75 -4.05 9.99
N ILE A 33 -15.76 -3.51 9.28
CA ILE A 33 -16.93 -2.88 9.90
C ILE A 33 -17.73 -3.90 10.71
N MET A 34 -17.88 -5.12 10.20
CA MET A 34 -18.63 -6.20 10.87
C MET A 34 -17.86 -6.82 12.03
N SER A 35 -16.52 -6.85 11.95
CA SER A 35 -15.64 -7.35 13.02
C SER A 35 -15.49 -6.37 14.18
N PHE A 36 -16.15 -5.21 14.11
CA PHE A 36 -16.17 -4.26 15.19
C PHE A 36 -16.91 -4.84 16.39
N ASP A 37 -16.16 -5.21 17.39
CA ASP A 37 -16.60 -5.64 18.70
C ASP A 37 -15.90 -4.77 19.76
N ASP A 38 -16.23 -4.94 21.04
CA ASP A 38 -15.61 -4.18 22.15
C ASP A 38 -14.07 -4.28 22.22
N ALA A 39 -13.50 -5.27 21.51
CA ALA A 39 -12.06 -5.51 21.43
C ALA A 39 -11.30 -4.46 20.56
N ILE A 40 -11.95 -3.86 19.55
CA ILE A 40 -11.32 -2.92 18.63
C ILE A 40 -11.97 -1.53 18.79
N SER A 41 -11.18 -0.51 19.10
CA SER A 41 -11.73 0.84 19.30
C SER A 41 -12.17 1.47 17.97
N ALA A 42 -13.33 2.15 17.99
CA ALA A 42 -13.84 2.86 16.82
C ALA A 42 -12.84 3.91 16.26
N PRO A 43 -12.12 4.69 17.08
CA PRO A 43 -11.11 5.62 16.57
C PRO A 43 -9.98 4.92 15.81
N TRP A 44 -9.57 3.71 16.24
CA TRP A 44 -8.54 2.94 15.55
C TRP A 44 -9.02 2.50 14.16
N LEU A 45 -10.24 1.99 14.05
CA LEU A 45 -10.82 1.59 12.76
C LEU A 45 -10.96 2.76 11.79
N VAL A 46 -11.37 3.93 12.28
CA VAL A 46 -11.45 5.13 11.43
C VAL A 46 -10.05 5.58 11.03
N MET A 47 -9.05 5.54 11.94
CA MET A 47 -7.67 5.92 11.65
C MET A 47 -7.02 5.00 10.61
N SER A 48 -7.22 3.67 10.69
CA SER A 48 -6.74 2.69 9.72
C SER A 48 -7.59 2.63 8.44
N SER A 49 -8.54 3.57 8.27
CA SER A 49 -9.48 3.60 7.15
C SER A 49 -10.16 2.24 6.92
N PHE A 50 -10.64 1.62 8.02
CA PHE A 50 -11.29 0.30 8.03
C PHE A 50 -10.44 -0.80 7.40
N GLY A 51 -9.15 -0.86 7.76
CA GLY A 51 -8.21 -1.90 7.34
C GLY A 51 -7.63 -1.68 5.93
N ILE A 52 -7.64 -0.46 5.41
CA ILE A 52 -7.07 -0.18 4.09
C ILE A 52 -5.55 -0.40 4.05
N ASP A 53 -4.87 -0.20 5.16
CA ASP A 53 -3.45 -0.48 5.36
C ASP A 53 -3.06 -1.94 5.00
N GLU A 54 -3.97 -2.87 5.22
CA GLU A 54 -3.80 -4.28 4.82
C GLU A 54 -4.28 -4.55 3.38
N ILE A 55 -5.29 -3.84 2.93
CA ILE A 55 -5.99 -4.09 1.65
C ILE A 55 -5.28 -3.40 0.48
N ALA A 56 -4.87 -2.14 0.64
CA ALA A 56 -4.30 -1.36 -0.45
C ALA A 56 -3.03 -1.97 -1.03
N PRO A 57 -2.06 -2.47 -0.24
CA PRO A 57 -0.88 -3.14 -0.77
C PRO A 57 -1.22 -4.36 -1.63
N LEU A 58 -2.21 -5.17 -1.23
CA LEU A 58 -2.67 -6.33 -2.01
C LEU A 58 -3.26 -5.91 -3.35
N ILE A 59 -4.12 -4.90 -3.35
CA ILE A 59 -4.72 -4.37 -4.59
C ILE A 59 -3.63 -3.80 -5.49
N MET A 60 -2.67 -3.05 -4.93
CA MET A 60 -1.59 -2.44 -5.71
C MET A 60 -0.62 -3.47 -6.27
N ILE A 61 -0.35 -4.59 -5.57
CA ILE A 61 0.40 -5.72 -6.11
C ILE A 61 -0.31 -6.27 -7.36
N LEU A 62 -1.62 -6.49 -7.30
CA LEU A 62 -2.41 -6.97 -8.44
C LEU A 62 -2.39 -5.98 -9.62
N VAL A 63 -2.60 -4.71 -9.35
CA VAL A 63 -2.57 -3.64 -10.37
C VAL A 63 -1.19 -3.55 -11.01
N ALA A 64 -0.13 -3.43 -10.21
CA ALA A 64 1.23 -3.26 -10.69
C ALA A 64 1.74 -4.49 -11.44
N ALA A 65 1.51 -5.71 -10.92
CA ALA A 65 1.90 -6.95 -11.59
C ALA A 65 1.24 -7.09 -12.96
N THR A 66 -0.07 -6.85 -13.05
CA THR A 66 -0.78 -6.91 -14.33
C THR A 66 -0.38 -5.80 -15.29
N PHE A 67 -0.02 -4.63 -14.76
CA PHE A 67 0.42 -3.50 -15.57
C PHE A 67 1.79 -3.76 -16.22
N PHE A 68 2.73 -4.31 -15.45
CA PHE A 68 4.09 -4.56 -15.93
C PHE A 68 4.15 -5.77 -16.88
N SER A 69 3.56 -6.90 -16.49
CA SER A 69 3.69 -8.16 -17.23
C SER A 69 2.97 -8.18 -18.59
N SER A 70 1.92 -7.37 -18.74
CA SER A 70 1.18 -7.32 -20.02
C SER A 70 2.05 -6.91 -21.20
N GLU A 71 3.11 -6.15 -20.99
CA GLU A 71 4.00 -5.68 -22.06
C GLU A 71 5.07 -6.71 -22.43
N PHE A 72 5.56 -7.48 -21.48
CA PHE A 72 6.47 -8.59 -21.77
C PHE A 72 5.76 -9.66 -22.60
N LYS A 73 4.52 -10.00 -22.25
CA LYS A 73 3.72 -11.00 -22.96
C LYS A 73 3.37 -10.58 -24.39
N GLN A 74 3.14 -9.30 -24.65
CA GLN A 74 2.79 -8.78 -25.97
C GLN A 74 3.99 -8.40 -26.83
N ARG A 75 5.23 -8.59 -26.37
CA ARG A 75 6.48 -8.11 -27.01
C ARG A 75 6.48 -6.62 -27.36
N THR A 76 5.52 -5.87 -26.85
CA THR A 76 5.39 -4.43 -27.08
C THR A 76 6.53 -3.65 -26.44
N ILE A 77 7.22 -4.23 -25.46
CA ILE A 77 8.39 -3.62 -24.85
C ILE A 77 9.51 -3.33 -25.86
N LEU A 78 9.71 -4.21 -26.84
CA LEU A 78 10.70 -4.01 -27.90
C LEU A 78 10.32 -2.86 -28.83
N THR A 79 9.04 -2.74 -29.15
CA THR A 79 8.51 -1.66 -30.01
C THR A 79 8.53 -0.31 -29.29
N MET A 80 8.28 -0.30 -27.99
CA MET A 80 8.38 0.92 -27.17
C MET A 80 9.82 1.37 -26.99
N LEU A 81 10.74 0.44 -26.74
CA LEU A 81 12.17 0.75 -26.63
C LEU A 81 12.77 1.24 -27.95
N ALA A 82 12.20 0.84 -29.08
CA ALA A 82 12.60 1.37 -30.41
C ALA A 82 12.10 2.80 -30.66
N LYS A 83 10.98 3.19 -30.02
CA LYS A 83 10.35 4.51 -30.20
C LYS A 83 10.69 5.52 -29.10
N THR A 84 11.20 5.07 -27.97
CA THR A 84 11.56 5.93 -26.83
C THR A 84 13.06 6.09 -26.70
N PRO A 85 13.56 7.32 -26.48
CA PRO A 85 14.99 7.60 -26.46
C PRO A 85 15.72 6.97 -25.25
N SER A 86 15.01 6.57 -24.18
CA SER A 86 15.63 6.04 -22.97
C SER A 86 14.77 4.97 -22.27
N ARG A 87 15.41 3.85 -21.93
CA ARG A 87 14.77 2.80 -21.09
C ARG A 87 14.42 3.33 -19.70
N LYS A 88 15.21 4.27 -19.18
CA LYS A 88 14.96 4.91 -17.89
C LYS A 88 13.66 5.71 -17.89
N ASP A 89 13.35 6.41 -19.00
CA ASP A 89 12.12 7.20 -19.10
C ASP A 89 10.86 6.34 -19.08
N VAL A 90 10.91 5.16 -19.70
CA VAL A 90 9.79 4.19 -19.66
C VAL A 90 9.59 3.66 -18.25
N TYR A 91 10.68 3.27 -17.57
CA TYR A 91 10.62 2.76 -16.21
C TYR A 91 10.07 3.81 -15.23
N LEU A 92 10.62 5.03 -15.29
CA LEU A 92 10.17 6.13 -14.43
C LEU A 92 8.73 6.52 -14.72
N ALA A 93 8.32 6.55 -15.99
CA ALA A 93 6.94 6.84 -16.35
C ALA A 93 5.97 5.81 -15.75
N LYS A 94 6.31 4.53 -15.82
CA LYS A 94 5.49 3.45 -15.22
C LYS A 94 5.41 3.58 -13.71
N LEU A 95 6.54 3.78 -13.06
CA LEU A 95 6.58 3.94 -11.60
C LEU A 95 5.74 5.16 -11.17
N THR A 96 5.85 6.28 -11.89
CA THR A 96 5.07 7.50 -11.63
C THR A 96 3.57 7.24 -11.79
N VAL A 97 3.17 6.53 -12.84
CA VAL A 97 1.74 6.24 -13.10
C VAL A 97 1.17 5.31 -12.03
N VAL A 98 1.93 4.31 -11.58
CA VAL A 98 1.49 3.41 -10.49
C VAL A 98 1.45 4.17 -9.17
N ALA A 99 2.39 5.08 -8.91
CA ALA A 99 2.36 5.96 -7.73
C ALA A 99 1.12 6.86 -7.71
N LEU A 100 0.76 7.45 -8.84
CA LEU A 100 -0.48 8.25 -8.95
C LEU A 100 -1.73 7.39 -8.74
N CYS A 101 -1.72 6.15 -9.21
CA CYS A 101 -2.81 5.20 -8.97
C CYS A 101 -2.92 4.85 -7.47
N ASP A 102 -1.80 4.64 -6.80
CA ASP A 102 -1.73 4.36 -5.37
C ASP A 102 -2.31 5.53 -4.55
N VAL A 103 -1.88 6.75 -4.82
CA VAL A 103 -2.44 7.96 -4.20
C VAL A 103 -3.95 8.08 -4.46
N ALA A 104 -4.41 7.77 -5.66
CA ALA A 104 -5.84 7.82 -5.99
C ALA A 104 -6.65 6.76 -5.22
N ILE A 105 -6.12 5.55 -5.06
CA ILE A 105 -6.73 4.45 -4.29
C ILE A 105 -6.84 4.84 -2.81
N HIS A 106 -5.76 5.33 -2.21
CA HIS A 106 -5.77 5.77 -0.83
C HIS A 106 -6.66 7.00 -0.61
N GLY A 107 -6.65 7.96 -1.54
CA GLY A 107 -7.55 9.11 -1.51
C GLY A 107 -9.03 8.68 -1.56
N PHE A 108 -9.36 7.71 -2.41
CA PHE A 108 -10.70 7.14 -2.45
C PHE A 108 -11.06 6.45 -1.12
N ALA A 109 -10.15 5.69 -0.53
CA ALA A 109 -10.36 5.03 0.75
C ALA A 109 -10.62 6.03 1.89
N VAL A 110 -9.86 7.13 1.96
CA VAL A 110 -10.11 8.22 2.92
C VAL A 110 -11.49 8.82 2.73
N ILE A 111 -11.90 9.13 1.49
CA ILE A 111 -13.25 9.66 1.21
C ILE A 111 -14.31 8.68 1.69
N MET A 112 -14.16 7.39 1.40
CA MET A 112 -15.10 6.36 1.87
C MET A 112 -15.12 6.26 3.39
N THR A 113 -13.97 6.35 4.05
CA THR A 113 -13.87 6.39 5.52
C THR A 113 -14.64 7.57 6.10
N LEU A 114 -14.51 8.76 5.54
CA LEU A 114 -15.27 9.93 5.98
C LEU A 114 -16.77 9.72 5.78
N ILE A 115 -17.19 9.18 4.64
CA ILE A 115 -18.60 8.87 4.37
C ILE A 115 -19.13 7.86 5.41
N LEU A 116 -18.39 6.78 5.69
CA LEU A 116 -18.78 5.77 6.67
C LEU A 116 -18.83 6.33 8.10
N ASN A 117 -17.89 7.21 8.46
CA ASN A 117 -17.89 7.90 9.76
C ASN A 117 -19.18 8.72 9.95
N PHE A 118 -19.70 9.37 8.91
CA PHE A 118 -20.96 10.13 8.98
C PHE A 118 -22.20 9.25 8.85
N ALA A 119 -22.16 8.23 8.01
CA ALA A 119 -23.32 7.39 7.69
C ALA A 119 -23.64 6.38 8.80
N LEU A 120 -22.64 5.86 9.48
CA LEU A 120 -22.82 4.81 10.49
C LEU A 120 -22.79 5.40 11.91
N PRO A 121 -23.91 5.36 12.66
CA PRO A 121 -23.99 5.93 14.00
C PRO A 121 -22.92 5.40 14.95
N LYS A 122 -22.53 4.12 14.79
CA LYS A 122 -21.52 3.41 15.60
C LYS A 122 -20.12 4.00 15.45
N PHE A 123 -19.80 4.61 14.30
CA PHE A 123 -18.50 5.20 13.98
C PHE A 123 -18.54 6.72 13.88
N ARG A 124 -19.65 7.35 14.31
CA ARG A 124 -19.82 8.81 14.24
C ARG A 124 -18.95 9.51 15.29
N LEU A 125 -17.66 9.64 14.94
CA LEU A 125 -16.66 10.25 15.80
C LEU A 125 -16.43 11.71 15.41
N ASP A 126 -16.08 12.53 16.41
CA ASP A 126 -15.57 13.87 16.15
C ASP A 126 -14.12 13.79 15.63
N LEU A 127 -13.97 14.10 14.34
CA LEU A 127 -12.71 14.04 13.62
C LEU A 127 -11.67 15.04 14.15
N PHE A 128 -12.10 16.10 14.83
CA PHE A 128 -11.22 17.11 15.41
C PHE A 128 -10.80 16.82 16.85
N LYS A 129 -11.39 15.78 17.46
CA LYS A 129 -11.03 15.37 18.81
C LYS A 129 -9.58 14.83 18.83
N PRO A 130 -8.76 15.20 19.82
CA PRO A 130 -7.41 14.64 19.99
C PRO A 130 -7.45 13.12 20.18
N TYR A 131 -6.55 12.40 19.49
CA TYR A 131 -6.43 10.95 19.59
C TYR A 131 -4.96 10.56 19.84
N LEU A 132 -4.20 10.12 18.84
CA LEU A 132 -2.79 9.80 19.05
C LEU A 132 -1.91 11.04 18.96
N TYR A 133 -0.84 11.06 19.74
CA TYR A 133 0.19 12.13 19.74
C TYR A 133 -0.40 13.54 19.97
N HIS A 134 -1.51 13.65 20.72
CA HIS A 134 -2.25 14.91 20.92
C HIS A 134 -2.72 15.57 19.61
N GLN A 135 -2.74 14.83 18.51
CA GLN A 135 -3.23 15.27 17.20
C GLN A 135 -4.71 14.92 17.01
N SER A 136 -5.39 15.66 16.13
CA SER A 136 -6.79 15.34 15.80
C SER A 136 -6.89 13.98 15.09
N LEU A 137 -8.02 13.29 15.25
CA LEU A 137 -8.26 12.01 14.57
C LEU A 137 -8.10 12.15 13.05
N LEU A 138 -8.56 13.26 12.46
CA LEU A 138 -8.38 13.53 11.03
C LEU A 138 -6.89 13.60 10.64
N THR A 139 -6.07 14.26 11.45
CA THR A 139 -4.61 14.31 11.22
C THR A 139 -4.01 12.92 11.29
N ASN A 140 -4.43 12.10 12.25
CA ASN A 140 -3.98 10.71 12.36
C ASN A 140 -4.38 9.87 11.13
N VAL A 141 -5.61 10.02 10.61
CA VAL A 141 -6.05 9.36 9.36
C VAL A 141 -5.14 9.75 8.19
N LEU A 142 -4.88 11.05 8.01
CA LEU A 142 -4.03 11.53 6.92
C LEU A 142 -2.59 11.07 7.05
N THR A 143 -2.03 11.09 8.27
CA THR A 143 -0.66 10.61 8.51
C THR A 143 -0.55 9.11 8.27
N MET A 144 -1.51 8.32 8.75
CA MET A 144 -1.58 6.88 8.50
C MET A 144 -1.63 6.58 7.01
N THR A 145 -2.53 7.28 6.28
CA THR A 145 -2.63 7.16 4.83
C THR A 145 -1.31 7.48 4.10
N LEU A 146 -0.58 8.50 4.54
CA LEU A 146 0.74 8.82 3.96
C LEU A 146 1.75 7.71 4.21
N VAL A 147 1.76 7.14 5.42
CA VAL A 147 2.61 6.00 5.75
C VAL A 147 2.27 4.79 4.89
N ASP A 148 0.98 4.49 4.70
CA ASP A 148 0.51 3.38 3.86
C ASP A 148 0.92 3.54 2.40
N ILE A 149 0.81 4.75 1.84
CA ILE A 149 1.30 5.07 0.49
C ILE A 149 2.80 4.77 0.37
N LEU A 150 3.62 5.16 1.36
CA LEU A 150 5.05 4.91 1.34
C LEU A 150 5.37 3.41 1.40
N VAL A 151 4.68 2.65 2.24
CA VAL A 151 4.82 1.19 2.36
C VAL A 151 4.41 0.51 1.06
N THR A 152 3.27 0.89 0.50
CA THR A 152 2.77 0.33 -0.76
C THR A 152 3.73 0.63 -1.92
N MET A 153 4.27 1.85 -2.01
CA MET A 153 5.27 2.21 -3.01
C MET A 153 6.58 1.45 -2.85
N PHE A 154 6.99 1.16 -1.62
CA PHE A 154 8.13 0.29 -1.35
C PHE A 154 7.90 -1.12 -1.92
N LEU A 155 6.76 -1.74 -1.64
CA LEU A 155 6.38 -3.04 -2.19
C LEU A 155 6.30 -3.05 -3.72
N VAL A 156 5.69 -2.03 -4.31
CA VAL A 156 5.61 -1.87 -5.77
C VAL A 156 7.01 -1.74 -6.38
N SER A 157 7.94 -1.06 -5.72
CA SER A 157 9.32 -0.94 -6.19
C SER A 157 10.03 -2.29 -6.22
N ILE A 158 9.83 -3.12 -5.19
CA ILE A 158 10.33 -4.50 -5.15
C ILE A 158 9.71 -5.33 -6.29
N LEU A 159 8.39 -5.24 -6.47
CA LEU A 159 7.68 -5.92 -7.55
C LEU A 159 8.24 -5.53 -8.93
N PHE A 160 8.54 -4.26 -9.14
CA PHE A 160 9.12 -3.78 -10.39
C PHE A 160 10.52 -4.36 -10.63
N LEU A 161 11.35 -4.45 -9.59
CA LEU A 161 12.68 -5.10 -9.68
C LEU A 161 12.54 -6.58 -10.07
N ILE A 162 11.62 -7.30 -9.45
CA ILE A 162 11.33 -8.71 -9.76
C ILE A 162 10.85 -8.85 -11.21
N SER A 163 9.95 -7.96 -11.64
CA SER A 163 9.39 -7.96 -13.00
C SER A 163 10.44 -7.69 -14.09
N CYS A 164 11.54 -7.03 -13.77
CA CYS A 164 12.65 -6.85 -14.71
C CYS A 164 13.41 -8.16 -15.01
N SER A 165 13.38 -9.10 -14.06
CA SER A 165 14.11 -10.37 -14.16
C SER A 165 13.22 -11.55 -14.58
N ILE A 166 11.92 -11.49 -14.28
CA ILE A 166 10.96 -12.56 -14.49
C ILE A 166 9.84 -12.09 -15.43
N THR A 167 9.66 -12.79 -16.53
CA THR A 167 8.67 -12.44 -17.56
C THR A 167 7.28 -13.01 -17.30
N GLU A 168 7.20 -14.07 -16.48
CA GLU A 168 5.95 -14.76 -16.17
C GLU A 168 5.17 -14.02 -15.07
N ASN A 169 4.00 -13.49 -15.43
CA ASN A 169 3.16 -12.71 -14.53
C ASN A 169 2.77 -13.45 -13.25
N ALA A 170 2.40 -14.73 -13.38
CA ALA A 170 1.98 -15.53 -12.23
C ALA A 170 3.11 -15.69 -11.20
N VAL A 171 4.36 -15.84 -11.67
CA VAL A 171 5.54 -15.96 -10.81
C VAL A 171 5.84 -14.63 -10.12
N VAL A 172 5.80 -13.51 -10.85
CA VAL A 172 5.99 -12.17 -10.28
C VAL A 172 4.96 -11.91 -9.19
N LEU A 173 3.70 -12.22 -9.46
CA LEU A 173 2.60 -12.03 -8.52
C LEU A 173 2.77 -12.91 -7.28
N ALA A 174 3.11 -14.19 -7.46
CA ALA A 174 3.33 -15.12 -6.34
C ALA A 174 4.49 -14.67 -5.44
N ILE A 175 5.61 -14.24 -6.01
CA ILE A 175 6.76 -13.75 -5.23
C ILE A 175 6.38 -12.44 -4.51
N SER A 176 5.67 -11.52 -5.18
CA SER A 176 5.27 -10.24 -4.57
C SER A 176 4.29 -10.43 -3.40
N LEU A 177 3.34 -11.36 -3.55
CA LEU A 177 2.48 -11.76 -2.43
C LEU A 177 3.28 -12.45 -1.31
N GLY A 178 4.25 -13.29 -1.67
CA GLY A 178 5.17 -13.90 -0.70
C GLY A 178 5.94 -12.85 0.10
N VAL A 179 6.48 -11.81 -0.56
CA VAL A 179 7.17 -10.69 0.11
C VAL A 179 6.21 -9.94 1.02
N PHE A 180 4.97 -9.67 0.56
CA PHE A 180 3.95 -9.02 1.36
C PHE A 180 3.65 -9.81 2.64
N PHE A 181 3.33 -11.11 2.54
CA PHE A 181 3.03 -11.92 3.71
C PHE A 181 4.25 -12.12 4.63
N MET A 182 5.46 -12.23 4.06
CA MET A 182 6.68 -12.23 4.88
C MET A 182 6.85 -10.93 5.66
N GLY A 183 6.51 -9.79 5.06
CA GLY A 183 6.53 -8.50 5.74
C GLY A 183 5.51 -8.39 6.88
N GLN A 184 4.40 -9.12 6.79
CA GLN A 184 3.41 -9.16 7.87
C GLN A 184 3.77 -10.13 9.01
N ILE A 185 4.54 -11.17 8.73
CA ILE A 185 4.85 -12.25 9.70
C ILE A 185 6.22 -12.08 10.33
N VAL A 186 7.26 -11.80 9.50
CA VAL A 186 8.65 -11.81 9.96
C VAL A 186 8.95 -10.69 10.96
N PRO A 187 8.61 -9.42 10.70
CA PRO A 187 8.94 -8.35 11.63
C PRO A 187 8.27 -8.50 13.01
N PRO A 188 6.96 -8.82 13.13
CA PRO A 188 6.38 -9.11 14.45
C PRO A 188 7.03 -10.29 15.15
N GLY A 189 7.45 -11.32 14.38
CA GLY A 189 8.17 -12.48 14.90
C GLY A 189 9.55 -12.13 15.50
N ILE A 190 10.21 -11.12 14.96
CA ILE A 190 11.54 -10.66 15.43
C ILE A 190 11.47 -10.15 16.88
N GLN A 191 10.34 -9.60 17.32
CA GLN A 191 10.17 -9.09 18.69
C GLN A 191 10.37 -10.16 19.78
N PHE A 192 10.17 -11.44 19.43
CA PHE A 192 10.37 -12.55 20.36
C PHE A 192 11.84 -12.98 20.49
N LEU A 193 12.74 -12.37 19.70
CA LEU A 193 14.17 -12.67 19.77
C LEU A 193 14.86 -11.89 20.90
N PRO A 194 15.96 -12.43 21.45
CA PRO A 194 16.77 -11.72 22.45
C PRO A 194 17.27 -10.36 21.92
N GLN A 195 17.30 -9.34 22.77
CA GLN A 195 17.66 -7.96 22.40
C GLN A 195 19.02 -7.83 21.66
N GLN A 196 19.96 -8.71 21.93
CA GLN A 196 21.27 -8.72 21.26
C GLN A 196 21.16 -8.89 19.73
N TYR A 197 20.09 -9.54 19.24
CA TYR A 197 19.87 -9.74 17.80
C TYR A 197 19.02 -8.63 17.20
N LEU A 198 18.21 -7.92 17.98
CA LEU A 198 17.32 -6.86 17.52
C LEU A 198 18.08 -5.72 16.85
N HIS A 199 19.27 -5.38 17.36
CA HIS A 199 20.11 -4.31 16.80
C HIS A 199 20.46 -4.53 15.31
N TRP A 200 20.74 -5.77 14.89
CA TRP A 200 21.03 -6.10 13.50
C TRP A 200 19.77 -6.23 12.65
N LEU A 201 18.71 -6.83 13.21
CA LEU A 201 17.45 -7.09 12.54
C LEU A 201 16.63 -5.81 12.34
N ARG A 202 16.91 -4.74 13.05
CA ARG A 202 16.37 -3.41 12.86
C ARG A 202 16.53 -2.91 11.40
N TRP A 203 17.63 -3.27 10.74
CA TRP A 203 17.92 -2.90 9.36
C TRP A 203 17.26 -3.80 8.31
N ASN A 204 16.42 -4.74 8.72
CA ASN A 204 15.67 -5.56 7.79
C ASN A 204 14.68 -4.69 6.99
N PRO A 205 14.75 -4.67 5.63
CA PRO A 205 13.87 -3.86 4.81
C PRO A 205 12.39 -4.22 4.98
N LEU A 206 12.06 -5.46 5.39
CA LEU A 206 10.68 -5.86 5.66
C LEU A 206 10.07 -5.12 6.86
N ASN A 207 10.88 -4.54 7.76
CA ASN A 207 10.38 -3.73 8.87
C ASN A 207 9.67 -2.45 8.38
N MET A 208 9.98 -1.99 7.16
CA MET A 208 9.26 -0.87 6.53
C MET A 208 7.77 -1.17 6.37
N MET A 209 7.39 -2.44 6.27
CA MET A 209 5.97 -2.84 6.16
C MET A 209 5.22 -2.73 7.48
N LEU A 210 5.93 -2.61 8.61
CA LEU A 210 5.34 -2.39 9.93
C LEU A 210 5.13 -0.90 10.27
N LEU A 211 5.52 0.02 9.42
CA LEU A 211 5.38 1.45 9.70
C LEU A 211 3.95 1.87 10.12
N PRO A 212 2.87 1.37 9.51
CA PRO A 212 1.51 1.64 9.96
C PRO A 212 1.26 1.19 11.40
N LEU A 213 1.67 -0.03 11.74
CA LEU A 213 1.55 -0.57 13.10
C LEU A 213 2.45 0.17 14.10
N GLN A 214 3.65 0.57 13.69
CA GLN A 214 4.56 1.38 14.52
C GLN A 214 3.96 2.76 14.81
N TYR A 215 3.34 3.39 13.83
CA TYR A 215 2.65 4.65 14.03
C TYR A 215 1.45 4.50 14.96
N ALA A 216 0.65 3.45 14.77
CA ALA A 216 -0.55 3.21 15.57
C ALA A 216 -0.24 2.76 17.00
N ASN A 217 0.87 2.06 17.22
CA ASN A 217 1.23 1.47 18.51
C ASN A 217 2.74 1.54 18.79
N TYR A 218 3.28 2.76 18.78
CA TYR A 218 4.70 3.03 19.00
C TYR A 218 5.30 2.36 20.26
N PRO A 219 4.65 2.35 21.44
CA PRO A 219 5.21 1.73 22.63
C PRO A 219 5.56 0.24 22.48
N VAL A 220 4.85 -0.47 21.57
CA VAL A 220 5.08 -1.89 21.32
C VAL A 220 6.16 -2.12 20.25
N TYR A 221 6.22 -1.23 19.25
CA TYR A 221 7.07 -1.43 18.06
C TYR A 221 8.28 -0.51 17.96
N HIS A 222 8.56 0.32 18.98
CA HIS A 222 9.64 1.32 18.94
C HIS A 222 11.03 0.70 18.70
N ASP A 223 11.29 -0.48 19.26
CA ASP A 223 12.58 -1.18 19.08
C ASP A 223 12.82 -1.67 17.65
N MET A 224 11.76 -1.72 16.84
CA MET A 224 11.79 -2.13 15.44
C MET A 224 11.88 -0.95 14.49
N SER A 225 11.73 0.29 15.00
CA SER A 225 11.73 1.48 14.15
C SER A 225 13.14 2.03 13.94
N HIS A 226 13.40 2.52 12.72
CA HIS A 226 14.59 3.31 12.42
C HIS A 226 14.44 4.77 12.83
N LEU A 227 13.30 5.14 13.41
CA LEU A 227 12.93 6.49 13.78
C LEU A 227 13.26 6.82 15.25
N SER A 228 13.95 5.90 15.95
CA SER A 228 14.42 6.12 17.35
C SER A 228 15.78 6.75 17.41
#